data_6b0d30ee0ddb9b8c940c91bcefc40351
#
_entry.id   6b0d30ee0ddb9b8c940c91bcefc40351
#
_cell.length_a   1.000
_cell.length_b   1.000
_cell.length_c   1.000
_cell.angle_alpha   90.00
_cell.angle_beta   90.00
_cell.angle_gamma   90.00
#
_symmetry.space_group_name_H-M   'P 1'
#
loop_
_entity.id
_entity.type
_entity.pdbx_description
1 polymer ?
#
loop_
_entity_poly.entity_id
_entity_poly.type
_entity_poly.pdbx_seq_one_letter_code
_entity_poly.pdbx_strand_id
1 'polypeptide(L)'
;VDLGQGYEAALLSSTAKCQTQAIVAPRRFVAARISKSHPRAASSARRLTFAINLLDFSTLIMGIKAALSRPLAAYTVHRYQQWQRDPAAAQLRLLRTLARTAAGTAFGQDHDLGAVHTPTDLAARVPVRDYEGLKPYFDRVKTGALDVLWPGRPLYLAKTSGTTSGAKYIPITQASISNHINGAKDALLHYVAATGRPRFLDGKLIFLSGSPELEQVGGIPTGRLSGIVNHHVPAYLRRNQLPSYATNCIEDWEAKLDAIVGETLGQPMTLISGIPPWVQMYFDRLTARTGRPVGELFPQFDLFVSGGVSMEPYRARLLESIGRPVDTIELFPASEGFLAFQDQPGNPGLLLRLDSGIFFEFVPAERFFEPNPPRLTIGEVELGKQYALVLTSNAGLWGYSLGDTVRFVDLYPPRVLVTGRIKHFLSAFGEHVIGEEVEAALREAVRQHPEAEVTEFTVAPLVSEDKTQPSRHEWLVEFAQPPHNAASFAAVLDTALRQRNTYYDDLRQGNILVSLLLTSLPPGAFQRYMKSIGKLGGQNKVPRLGNDRALAEGLLVE
;
A
#
# COMPACT_ATOMS: atom_id res chain seq x y z
N VAL A 1 -37.14 -33.99 -28.83
CA VAL A 1 -36.56 -33.88 -30.15
C VAL A 1 -35.17 -33.34 -29.98
N ASP A 2 -34.30 -34.23 -30.26
CA ASP A 2 -32.86 -34.28 -30.27
C ASP A 2 -32.22 -33.15 -31.08
N LEU A 3 -31.24 -32.48 -30.51
CA LEU A 3 -30.10 -31.83 -31.17
C LEU A 3 -29.04 -31.47 -30.10
N GLY A 4 -28.47 -32.51 -29.51
CA GLY A 4 -27.19 -32.44 -28.82
C GLY A 4 -26.11 -32.97 -29.75
N GLN A 5 -24.88 -32.57 -29.48
CA GLN A 5 -23.59 -32.93 -30.08
C GLN A 5 -23.13 -32.04 -31.23
N GLY A 6 -22.10 -31.23 -30.89
CA GLY A 6 -21.33 -30.58 -31.94
C GLY A 6 -20.48 -29.37 -31.50
N TYR A 7 -19.81 -29.39 -30.32
CA TYR A 7 -18.77 -28.38 -30.01
C TYR A 7 -17.68 -28.89 -29.03
N GLU A 8 -17.23 -30.12 -29.23
CA GLU A 8 -16.10 -30.68 -28.45
C GLU A 8 -15.03 -31.32 -29.34
N ALA A 9 -14.63 -30.66 -30.43
CA ALA A 9 -13.57 -31.18 -31.28
C ALA A 9 -12.74 -30.09 -32.00
N ALA A 10 -12.29 -29.04 -31.30
CA ALA A 10 -11.46 -28.02 -31.94
C ALA A 10 -10.36 -27.42 -31.00
N LEU A 11 -9.95 -28.10 -29.97
CA LEU A 11 -8.87 -27.58 -29.05
C LEU A 11 -7.81 -28.62 -28.64
N LEU A 12 -7.56 -29.61 -29.49
CA LEU A 12 -6.46 -30.58 -29.31
C LEU A 12 -5.75 -30.88 -30.63
N SER A 13 -5.11 -29.89 -31.27
CA SER A 13 -4.05 -30.14 -32.25
C SER A 13 -3.30 -28.87 -32.61
N SER A 14 -2.35 -28.43 -31.82
CA SER A 14 -1.25 -27.58 -32.28
C SER A 14 -0.04 -27.64 -31.32
N THR A 15 0.40 -28.86 -31.05
CA THR A 15 1.76 -29.11 -30.57
C THR A 15 2.46 -29.99 -31.61
N ALA A 16 3.01 -29.38 -32.65
CA ALA A 16 3.95 -30.05 -33.55
C ALA A 16 4.97 -29.06 -34.09
N LYS A 17 6.17 -29.18 -33.55
CA LYS A 17 7.46 -29.12 -34.23
C LYS A 17 7.66 -28.05 -35.31
N CYS A 18 8.40 -27.02 -34.99
CA CYS A 18 9.17 -26.30 -35.99
C CYS A 18 10.64 -26.71 -35.82
N GLN A 19 11.07 -27.72 -36.59
CA GLN A 19 12.47 -28.07 -36.82
C GLN A 19 13.05 -27.08 -37.84
N THR A 20 14.17 -26.55 -37.48
CA THR A 20 15.12 -25.80 -38.28
C THR A 20 15.47 -26.51 -39.59
N GLN A 21 15.28 -25.84 -40.74
CA GLN A 21 16.01 -26.11 -41.96
C GLN A 21 16.70 -24.86 -42.45
N ALA A 22 18.01 -24.85 -42.35
CA ALA A 22 18.90 -23.90 -42.97
C ALA A 22 18.94 -24.17 -44.49
N ILE A 23 18.58 -23.18 -45.30
CA ILE A 23 18.82 -23.20 -46.73
C ILE A 23 20.05 -22.32 -47.00
N VAL A 24 21.17 -23.02 -47.33
CA VAL A 24 22.38 -22.42 -47.88
C VAL A 24 22.19 -22.28 -49.38
N ALA A 25 22.34 -21.11 -49.94
CA ALA A 25 22.52 -20.87 -51.36
C ALA A 25 23.79 -20.04 -51.63
N PRO A 26 24.67 -20.50 -52.52
CA PRO A 26 25.98 -19.85 -52.76
C PRO A 26 25.86 -18.69 -53.73
N ARG A 27 26.45 -17.55 -53.43
CA ARG A 27 26.75 -16.51 -54.43
C ARG A 27 28.22 -16.48 -54.73
N ARG A 28 28.49 -16.66 -56.02
CA ARG A 28 29.77 -16.70 -56.71
C ARG A 28 30.59 -15.42 -56.53
N PHE A 29 31.87 -15.61 -56.26
CA PHE A 29 32.93 -14.62 -56.39
C PHE A 29 33.16 -14.29 -57.85
N VAL A 30 33.28 -12.98 -58.14
CA VAL A 30 33.97 -12.48 -59.36
C VAL A 30 35.25 -11.80 -58.89
N ALA A 31 36.36 -12.37 -59.27
CA ALA A 31 37.71 -11.84 -59.02
C ALA A 31 38.07 -10.83 -60.12
N ALA A 32 38.40 -9.62 -59.73
CA ALA A 32 39.10 -8.69 -60.61
C ALA A 32 40.54 -8.53 -60.14
N ARG A 33 41.46 -9.00 -60.99
CA ARG A 33 42.91 -8.77 -60.89
C ARG A 33 43.22 -7.34 -61.29
N ILE A 34 43.98 -6.60 -60.48
CA ILE A 34 44.80 -5.47 -60.91
C ILE A 34 46.16 -5.56 -60.21
N SER A 35 47.18 -5.30 -61.00
CA SER A 35 48.59 -5.58 -60.83
C SER A 35 49.34 -4.63 -59.89
N LYS A 36 50.53 -5.16 -59.51
CA LYS A 36 51.58 -4.60 -58.65
C LYS A 36 52.16 -3.23 -59.13
N SER A 37 52.39 -2.35 -58.14
CA SER A 37 53.65 -1.56 -58.07
C SER A 37 53.82 -1.05 -56.60
N HIS A 38 54.99 -1.30 -55.99
CA HIS A 38 55.54 -0.65 -54.79
C HIS A 38 56.32 0.62 -55.20
N PRO A 39 56.68 1.58 -54.26
CA PRO A 39 57.10 1.35 -52.85
C PRO A 39 56.80 2.50 -51.84
N ARG A 40 56.98 2.11 -50.58
CA ARG A 40 57.44 2.85 -49.38
C ARG A 40 56.78 4.17 -48.98
N ALA A 41 56.03 4.14 -47.87
CA ALA A 41 56.23 5.04 -46.72
C ALA A 41 55.48 4.49 -45.49
N ALA A 42 56.17 4.43 -44.35
CA ALA A 42 55.63 4.02 -43.07
C ALA A 42 54.72 5.13 -42.51
N SER A 43 53.50 4.82 -42.14
CA SER A 43 52.74 5.57 -41.13
C SER A 43 51.71 4.66 -40.48
N SER A 44 51.67 4.74 -39.15
CA SER A 44 50.92 4.00 -38.19
C SER A 44 49.41 3.91 -38.53
N ALA A 45 48.95 2.79 -39.02
CA ALA A 45 47.54 2.45 -39.07
C ALA A 45 47.09 2.00 -37.65
N ARG A 46 46.52 2.92 -36.86
CA ARG A 46 45.73 2.59 -35.70
C ARG A 46 44.51 1.78 -36.16
N ARG A 47 44.52 0.51 -35.90
CA ARG A 47 43.30 -0.34 -35.97
C ARG A 47 42.32 0.17 -34.95
N LEU A 48 41.34 0.97 -35.33
CA LEU A 48 40.11 1.19 -34.54
C LEU A 48 39.29 -0.10 -34.60
N THR A 49 39.53 -0.96 -33.63
CA THR A 49 38.63 -2.05 -33.34
C THR A 49 37.42 -1.42 -32.62
N PHE A 50 36.32 -1.24 -33.33
CA PHE A 50 35.03 -0.97 -32.69
C PHE A 50 34.61 -2.21 -31.88
N ALA A 51 35.05 -2.26 -30.64
CA ALA A 51 34.40 -3.08 -29.64
C ALA A 51 33.07 -2.40 -29.32
N ILE A 52 32.00 -2.80 -29.99
CA ILE A 52 30.65 -2.47 -29.57
C ILE A 52 30.46 -3.21 -28.25
N ASN A 53 30.70 -2.51 -27.15
CA ASN A 53 30.47 -3.00 -25.81
C ASN A 53 28.98 -3.29 -25.66
N LEU A 54 28.62 -4.54 -25.38
CA LEU A 54 27.27 -4.97 -24.99
C LEU A 54 26.72 -4.18 -23.78
N LEU A 55 27.57 -3.46 -23.07
CA LEU A 55 27.22 -2.51 -22.00
C LEU A 55 26.46 -1.27 -22.50
N ASP A 56 26.67 -0.82 -23.74
CA ASP A 56 26.00 0.35 -24.30
C ASP A 56 24.53 0.12 -24.65
N PHE A 57 24.15 -1.12 -25.00
CA PHE A 57 22.76 -1.42 -25.35
C PHE A 57 21.82 -1.39 -24.14
N SER A 58 22.29 -1.83 -22.96
CA SER A 58 21.47 -1.76 -21.74
C SER A 58 21.26 -0.33 -21.27
N THR A 59 22.29 0.51 -21.36
CA THR A 59 22.25 1.95 -21.00
C THR A 59 21.37 2.74 -21.97
N LEU A 60 21.40 2.41 -23.26
CA LEU A 60 20.56 3.05 -24.28
C LEU A 60 19.07 2.69 -24.09
N ILE A 61 18.77 1.44 -23.75
CA ILE A 61 17.39 0.99 -23.45
C ILE A 61 16.86 1.61 -22.16
N MET A 62 17.73 1.84 -21.15
CA MET A 62 17.34 2.48 -19.88
C MET A 62 16.93 3.94 -20.14
N GLY A 63 17.71 4.72 -20.87
CA GLY A 63 17.35 6.10 -21.22
C GLY A 63 16.05 6.24 -22.02
N ILE A 64 15.69 5.23 -22.83
CA ILE A 64 14.46 5.21 -23.61
C ILE A 64 13.23 5.07 -22.71
N LYS A 65 13.26 4.24 -21.66
CA LYS A 65 12.15 4.09 -20.70
C LYS A 65 11.86 5.42 -19.98
N ALA A 66 12.91 6.07 -19.51
CA ALA A 66 12.82 7.37 -18.87
C ALA A 66 12.25 8.43 -19.84
N ALA A 67 12.69 8.46 -21.09
CA ALA A 67 12.18 9.39 -22.10
C ALA A 67 10.69 9.17 -22.42
N LEU A 68 10.26 7.90 -22.59
CA LEU A 68 8.87 7.55 -22.86
C LEU A 68 7.94 7.76 -21.65
N SER A 69 8.46 7.76 -20.44
CA SER A 69 7.64 7.95 -19.25
C SER A 69 7.08 9.37 -19.13
N ARG A 70 7.78 10.39 -19.61
CA ARG A 70 7.33 11.80 -19.54
C ARG A 70 6.04 12.09 -20.30
N PRO A 71 5.89 11.75 -21.59
CA PRO A 71 4.61 11.94 -22.29
C PRO A 71 3.49 11.08 -21.68
N LEU A 72 3.80 9.87 -21.21
CA LEU A 72 2.82 9.03 -20.51
C LEU A 72 2.38 9.65 -19.17
N ALA A 73 3.30 10.27 -18.44
CA ALA A 73 3.01 11.00 -17.20
C ALA A 73 2.09 12.21 -17.48
N ALA A 74 2.41 13.01 -18.50
CA ALA A 74 1.56 14.14 -18.90
C ALA A 74 0.15 13.68 -19.31
N TYR A 75 0.04 12.61 -20.09
CA TYR A 75 -1.25 12.01 -20.45
C TYR A 75 -2.03 11.52 -19.23
N THR A 76 -1.36 10.86 -18.29
CA THR A 76 -2.00 10.36 -17.07
C THR A 76 -2.54 11.50 -16.22
N VAL A 77 -1.73 12.55 -15.98
CA VAL A 77 -2.19 13.75 -15.25
C VAL A 77 -3.36 14.43 -15.97
N HIS A 78 -3.28 14.57 -17.30
CA HIS A 78 -4.40 15.14 -18.07
C HIS A 78 -5.70 14.34 -17.90
N ARG A 79 -5.63 13.01 -17.92
CA ARG A 79 -6.79 12.13 -17.66
C ARG A 79 -7.39 12.38 -16.27
N TYR A 80 -6.55 12.55 -15.25
CA TYR A 80 -7.01 12.87 -13.89
C TYR A 80 -7.68 14.24 -13.83
N GLN A 81 -7.13 15.26 -14.50
CA GLN A 81 -7.72 16.59 -14.57
C GLN A 81 -9.14 16.62 -15.17
N GLN A 82 -9.50 15.63 -15.98
CA GLN A 82 -10.84 15.56 -16.56
C GLN A 82 -11.93 15.34 -15.50
N TRP A 83 -11.75 14.37 -14.60
CA TRP A 83 -12.72 14.12 -13.54
C TRP A 83 -12.59 15.13 -12.38
N GLN A 84 -11.41 15.69 -12.17
CA GLN A 84 -11.16 16.71 -11.14
C GLN A 84 -11.95 18.00 -11.38
N ARG A 85 -12.41 18.25 -12.59
CA ARG A 85 -13.27 19.41 -12.90
C ARG A 85 -14.64 19.33 -12.25
N ASP A 86 -15.17 18.12 -12.09
CA ASP A 86 -16.44 17.84 -11.43
C ASP A 86 -16.39 16.43 -10.78
N PRO A 87 -15.78 16.34 -9.59
CA PRO A 87 -15.64 15.07 -8.87
C PRO A 87 -16.99 14.45 -8.50
N ALA A 88 -17.97 15.28 -8.14
CA ALA A 88 -19.30 14.80 -7.75
C ALA A 88 -20.05 14.17 -8.93
N ALA A 89 -20.04 14.80 -10.10
CA ALA A 89 -20.64 14.21 -11.30
C ALA A 89 -19.90 12.95 -11.76
N ALA A 90 -18.56 12.88 -11.63
CA ALA A 90 -17.78 11.68 -11.94
C ALA A 90 -18.21 10.52 -11.04
N GLN A 91 -18.32 10.74 -9.74
CA GLN A 91 -18.75 9.73 -8.77
C GLN A 91 -20.21 9.32 -8.98
N LEU A 92 -21.12 10.23 -9.30
CA LEU A 92 -22.51 9.91 -9.60
C LEU A 92 -22.64 9.01 -10.84
N ARG A 93 -21.92 9.33 -11.93
CA ARG A 93 -21.88 8.47 -13.12
C ARG A 93 -21.36 7.07 -12.81
N LEU A 94 -20.31 6.98 -11.96
CA LEU A 94 -19.75 5.72 -11.52
C LEU A 94 -20.78 4.92 -10.71
N LEU A 95 -21.41 5.52 -9.70
CA LEU A 95 -22.45 4.86 -8.88
C LEU A 95 -23.52 4.22 -9.74
N ARG A 96 -24.09 4.99 -10.69
CA ARG A 96 -25.12 4.49 -11.63
C ARG A 96 -24.63 3.29 -12.46
N THR A 97 -23.36 3.33 -12.86
CA THR A 97 -22.76 2.23 -13.62
C THR A 97 -22.59 0.99 -12.76
N LEU A 98 -22.10 1.14 -11.52
CA LEU A 98 -21.94 0.04 -10.57
C LEU A 98 -23.29 -0.63 -10.26
N ALA A 99 -24.29 0.17 -9.87
CA ALA A 99 -25.62 -0.31 -9.51
C ALA A 99 -26.30 -1.07 -10.69
N ARG A 100 -26.30 -0.48 -11.87
CA ARG A 100 -26.85 -1.12 -13.08
C ARG A 100 -26.14 -2.43 -13.43
N THR A 101 -24.81 -2.48 -13.31
CA THR A 101 -24.04 -3.69 -13.64
C THR A 101 -24.34 -4.83 -12.69
N ALA A 102 -24.52 -4.53 -11.40
CA ALA A 102 -24.73 -5.54 -10.36
C ALA A 102 -26.22 -5.82 -10.06
N ALA A 103 -27.16 -5.16 -10.73
CA ALA A 103 -28.60 -5.32 -10.46
C ALA A 103 -29.08 -6.78 -10.56
N GLY A 104 -28.48 -7.60 -11.44
CA GLY A 104 -28.82 -9.02 -11.60
C GLY A 104 -28.13 -9.96 -10.61
N THR A 105 -27.22 -9.49 -9.77
CA THR A 105 -26.56 -10.34 -8.77
C THR A 105 -27.48 -10.64 -7.60
N ALA A 106 -27.12 -11.65 -6.78
CA ALA A 106 -27.88 -11.96 -5.59
C ALA A 106 -28.00 -10.74 -4.65
N PHE A 107 -26.88 -10.06 -4.38
CA PHE A 107 -26.91 -8.83 -3.60
C PHE A 107 -27.75 -7.74 -4.27
N GLY A 108 -27.65 -7.63 -5.59
CA GLY A 108 -28.41 -6.63 -6.37
C GLY A 108 -29.92 -6.83 -6.29
N GLN A 109 -30.37 -8.06 -6.28
CA GLN A 109 -31.78 -8.44 -6.11
C GLN A 109 -32.25 -8.22 -4.66
N ASP A 110 -31.46 -8.65 -3.67
CA ASP A 110 -31.78 -8.50 -2.24
C ASP A 110 -31.89 -7.02 -1.81
N HIS A 111 -31.21 -6.11 -2.53
CA HIS A 111 -31.13 -4.69 -2.21
C HIS A 111 -31.71 -3.76 -3.29
N ASP A 112 -32.40 -4.31 -4.29
CA ASP A 112 -33.01 -3.56 -5.41
C ASP A 112 -32.05 -2.53 -6.04
N LEU A 113 -30.83 -2.98 -6.39
CA LEU A 113 -29.81 -2.10 -6.98
C LEU A 113 -30.25 -1.52 -8.33
N GLY A 114 -31.21 -2.16 -9.02
CA GLY A 114 -31.79 -1.64 -10.27
C GLY A 114 -32.47 -0.29 -10.12
N ALA A 115 -32.95 0.05 -8.93
CA ALA A 115 -33.59 1.32 -8.59
C ALA A 115 -32.63 2.37 -8.01
N VAL A 116 -31.32 2.09 -7.96
CA VAL A 116 -30.32 3.04 -7.44
C VAL A 116 -29.85 3.97 -8.55
N HIS A 117 -30.24 5.23 -8.48
CA HIS A 117 -29.86 6.29 -9.42
C HIS A 117 -29.11 7.45 -8.75
N THR A 118 -29.25 7.59 -7.43
CA THR A 118 -28.63 8.64 -6.60
C THR A 118 -27.96 8.06 -5.36
N PRO A 119 -27.06 8.81 -4.70
CA PRO A 119 -26.48 8.40 -3.40
C PRO A 119 -27.56 8.18 -2.33
N THR A 120 -28.64 8.96 -2.35
CA THR A 120 -29.78 8.81 -1.44
C THR A 120 -30.49 7.46 -1.66
N ASP A 121 -30.69 7.05 -2.91
CA ASP A 121 -31.26 5.74 -3.21
C ASP A 121 -30.38 4.60 -2.71
N LEU A 122 -29.04 4.72 -2.86
CA LEU A 122 -28.10 3.75 -2.33
C LEU A 122 -28.20 3.67 -0.81
N ALA A 123 -28.16 4.82 -0.12
CA ALA A 123 -28.22 4.87 1.34
C ALA A 123 -29.52 4.27 1.90
N ALA A 124 -30.65 4.45 1.20
CA ALA A 124 -31.94 3.91 1.60
C ALA A 124 -32.04 2.37 1.46
N ARG A 125 -31.29 1.76 0.52
CA ARG A 125 -31.39 0.33 0.19
C ARG A 125 -30.23 -0.49 0.73
N VAL A 126 -29.07 0.12 0.85
CA VAL A 126 -27.82 -0.57 1.22
C VAL A 126 -27.29 0.02 2.53
N PRO A 127 -27.49 -0.65 3.67
CA PRO A 127 -26.94 -0.18 4.95
C PRO A 127 -25.42 -0.24 4.95
N VAL A 128 -24.78 0.61 5.77
CA VAL A 128 -23.34 0.51 6.02
C VAL A 128 -23.03 -0.78 6.77
N ARG A 129 -22.10 -1.56 6.23
CA ARG A 129 -21.67 -2.85 6.80
C ARG A 129 -20.16 -2.99 6.75
N ASP A 130 -19.60 -3.64 7.74
CA ASP A 130 -18.21 -4.11 7.70
C ASP A 130 -18.14 -5.52 7.07
N TYR A 131 -16.96 -6.16 7.18
CA TYR A 131 -16.76 -7.52 6.66
C TYR A 131 -17.74 -8.53 7.25
N GLU A 132 -17.99 -8.47 8.56
CA GLU A 132 -18.89 -9.41 9.25
C GLU A 132 -20.34 -9.25 8.75
N GLY A 133 -20.77 -8.02 8.53
CA GLY A 133 -22.10 -7.73 7.99
C GLY A 133 -22.31 -8.19 6.54
N LEU A 134 -21.24 -8.32 5.75
CA LEU A 134 -21.28 -8.88 4.39
C LEU A 134 -20.84 -10.34 4.31
N LYS A 135 -20.44 -10.95 5.43
CA LYS A 135 -19.92 -12.32 5.50
C LYS A 135 -20.83 -13.37 4.84
N PRO A 136 -22.18 -13.33 4.98
CA PRO A 136 -23.05 -14.30 4.30
C PRO A 136 -22.87 -14.32 2.79
N TYR A 137 -22.61 -13.17 2.15
CA TYR A 137 -22.33 -13.10 0.72
C TYR A 137 -20.91 -13.56 0.41
N PHE A 138 -19.92 -13.14 1.21
CA PHE A 138 -18.52 -13.58 1.04
C PHE A 138 -18.40 -15.11 1.18
N ASP A 139 -19.12 -15.72 2.10
CA ASP A 139 -19.10 -17.17 2.27
C ASP A 139 -19.67 -17.89 1.04
N ARG A 140 -20.72 -17.35 0.41
CA ARG A 140 -21.24 -17.86 -0.89
C ARG A 140 -20.21 -17.72 -2.01
N VAL A 141 -19.51 -16.60 -2.09
CA VAL A 141 -18.40 -16.40 -3.05
C VAL A 141 -17.29 -17.43 -2.82
N LYS A 142 -16.91 -17.66 -1.56
CA LYS A 142 -15.89 -18.65 -1.17
C LYS A 142 -16.26 -20.10 -1.50
N THR A 143 -17.53 -20.43 -1.60
CA THR A 143 -17.99 -21.75 -2.09
C THR A 143 -18.00 -21.86 -3.60
N GLY A 144 -17.62 -20.79 -4.32
CA GLY A 144 -17.56 -20.75 -5.78
C GLY A 144 -18.86 -20.33 -6.47
N ALA A 145 -19.87 -19.82 -5.71
CA ALA A 145 -21.09 -19.30 -6.29
C ALA A 145 -20.81 -18.12 -7.23
N LEU A 146 -21.54 -18.07 -8.34
CA LEU A 146 -21.48 -17.01 -9.34
C LEU A 146 -22.48 -15.90 -9.01
N ASP A 147 -22.26 -14.73 -9.56
CA ASP A 147 -23.21 -13.59 -9.53
C ASP A 147 -23.72 -13.24 -8.14
N VAL A 148 -22.84 -13.34 -7.12
CA VAL A 148 -23.24 -13.07 -5.72
C VAL A 148 -23.19 -11.57 -5.42
N LEU A 149 -22.02 -10.96 -5.46
CA LEU A 149 -21.78 -9.55 -5.16
C LEU A 149 -21.50 -8.71 -6.41
N TRP A 150 -20.98 -9.35 -7.44
CA TRP A 150 -20.64 -8.78 -8.74
C TRP A 150 -20.86 -9.86 -9.81
N PRO A 151 -21.17 -9.49 -11.08
CA PRO A 151 -21.35 -10.48 -12.13
C PRO A 151 -20.14 -11.39 -12.33
N GLY A 152 -20.39 -12.67 -12.47
CA GLY A 152 -19.41 -13.72 -12.67
C GLY A 152 -18.72 -14.18 -11.39
N ARG A 153 -17.55 -14.82 -11.55
CA ARG A 153 -16.66 -15.27 -10.49
C ARG A 153 -15.54 -14.26 -10.29
N PRO A 154 -15.13 -13.93 -9.06
CA PRO A 154 -13.92 -13.16 -8.84
C PRO A 154 -12.69 -13.85 -9.43
N LEU A 155 -11.72 -13.07 -9.92
CA LEU A 155 -10.42 -13.57 -10.38
C LEU A 155 -9.58 -14.08 -9.21
N TYR A 156 -9.67 -13.38 -8.08
CA TYR A 156 -8.90 -13.66 -6.87
C TYR A 156 -9.74 -13.36 -5.63
N LEU A 157 -9.31 -13.96 -4.50
CA LEU A 157 -9.67 -13.50 -3.17
C LEU A 157 -8.42 -12.95 -2.49
N ALA A 158 -8.43 -11.66 -2.15
CA ALA A 158 -7.35 -11.07 -1.36
C ALA A 158 -7.54 -11.45 0.11
N LYS A 159 -6.62 -12.28 0.63
CA LYS A 159 -6.59 -12.70 2.02
C LYS A 159 -5.88 -11.63 2.85
N THR A 160 -6.56 -11.07 3.85
CA THR A 160 -5.99 -10.07 4.75
C THR A 160 -6.23 -10.45 6.20
N SER A 161 -5.34 -10.01 7.10
CA SER A 161 -5.47 -10.24 8.53
C SER A 161 -6.47 -9.25 9.17
N GLY A 162 -7.11 -9.67 10.23
CA GLY A 162 -7.75 -8.74 11.16
C GLY A 162 -9.26 -8.64 11.11
N THR A 163 -9.91 -9.67 11.65
CA THR A 163 -11.25 -9.59 12.26
C THR A 163 -11.31 -10.46 13.49
N THR A 164 -12.36 -10.27 14.29
CA THR A 164 -12.75 -11.18 15.37
C THR A 164 -13.01 -12.62 14.88
N SER A 165 -13.33 -12.81 13.60
CA SER A 165 -13.59 -14.12 12.97
C SER A 165 -12.42 -14.67 12.14
N GLY A 166 -11.23 -14.06 12.19
CA GLY A 166 -10.04 -14.55 11.51
C GLY A 166 -9.69 -13.77 10.23
N ALA A 167 -9.26 -14.46 9.16
CA ALA A 167 -8.87 -13.84 7.91
C ALA A 167 -10.08 -13.36 7.09
N LYS A 168 -9.98 -12.16 6.52
CA LYS A 168 -10.91 -11.65 5.52
C LYS A 168 -10.53 -12.15 4.12
N TYR A 169 -11.53 -12.34 3.28
CA TYR A 169 -11.39 -12.73 1.87
C TYR A 169 -12.12 -11.72 1.00
N ILE A 170 -11.40 -10.73 0.51
CA ILE A 170 -11.95 -9.63 -0.28
C ILE A 170 -11.91 -10.02 -1.77
N PRO A 171 -13.06 -9.99 -2.49
CA PRO A 171 -13.08 -10.33 -3.90
C PRO A 171 -12.29 -9.33 -4.75
N ILE A 172 -11.56 -9.84 -5.73
CA ILE A 172 -10.96 -9.04 -6.79
C ILE A 172 -11.54 -9.56 -8.11
N THR A 173 -12.36 -8.76 -8.75
CA THR A 173 -13.04 -9.10 -9.99
C THR A 173 -12.21 -8.73 -11.23
N GLN A 174 -12.62 -9.18 -12.42
CA GLN A 174 -12.04 -8.72 -13.68
C GLN A 174 -12.15 -7.20 -13.85
N ALA A 175 -13.21 -6.58 -13.32
CA ALA A 175 -13.41 -5.14 -13.38
C ALA A 175 -12.53 -4.37 -12.38
N SER A 176 -12.27 -4.94 -11.19
CA SER A 176 -11.54 -4.25 -10.12
C SER A 176 -10.02 -4.43 -10.16
N ILE A 177 -9.49 -5.48 -10.80
CA ILE A 177 -8.04 -5.74 -10.80
C ILE A 177 -7.24 -4.56 -11.36
N SER A 178 -7.77 -3.86 -12.36
CA SER A 178 -7.13 -2.69 -12.96
C SER A 178 -6.95 -1.52 -11.98
N ASN A 179 -7.81 -1.38 -10.97
CA ASN A 179 -7.68 -0.38 -9.92
C ASN A 179 -6.38 -0.60 -9.13
N HIS A 180 -6.12 -1.84 -8.69
CA HIS A 180 -4.91 -2.19 -7.93
C HIS A 180 -3.63 -2.00 -8.76
N ILE A 181 -3.61 -2.50 -10.01
CA ILE A 181 -2.42 -2.44 -10.87
C ILE A 181 -2.10 -1.00 -11.28
N ASN A 182 -3.12 -0.24 -11.69
CA ASN A 182 -2.92 1.12 -12.17
C ASN A 182 -2.63 2.12 -11.04
N GLY A 183 -3.05 1.85 -9.80
CA GLY A 183 -2.85 2.77 -8.69
C GLY A 183 -1.38 3.13 -8.46
N ALA A 184 -0.53 2.14 -8.28
CA ALA A 184 0.91 2.34 -8.10
C ALA A 184 1.57 2.95 -9.35
N LYS A 185 1.17 2.52 -10.56
CA LYS A 185 1.66 3.09 -11.82
C LYS A 185 1.30 4.57 -11.94
N ASP A 186 0.05 4.93 -11.67
CA ASP A 186 -0.42 6.32 -11.76
C ASP A 186 0.30 7.22 -10.73
N ALA A 187 0.57 6.71 -9.52
CA ALA A 187 1.37 7.41 -8.52
C ALA A 187 2.79 7.74 -9.03
N LEU A 188 3.47 6.75 -9.60
CA LEU A 188 4.81 6.94 -10.18
C LEU A 188 4.80 7.91 -11.38
N LEU A 189 3.76 7.87 -12.20
CA LEU A 189 3.62 8.80 -13.33
C LEU A 189 3.31 10.23 -12.86
N HIS A 190 2.52 10.42 -11.79
CA HIS A 190 2.33 11.73 -11.17
C HIS A 190 3.64 12.26 -10.58
N TYR A 191 4.42 11.41 -9.91
CA TYR A 191 5.76 11.77 -9.44
C TYR A 191 6.66 12.26 -10.59
N VAL A 192 6.68 11.53 -11.72
CA VAL A 192 7.44 11.94 -12.91
C VAL A 192 6.94 13.27 -13.46
N ALA A 193 5.63 13.49 -13.53
CA ALA A 193 5.05 14.75 -14.01
C ALA A 193 5.39 15.92 -13.09
N ALA A 194 5.33 15.72 -11.77
CA ALA A 194 5.60 16.75 -10.77
C ALA A 194 7.09 17.14 -10.68
N THR A 195 7.99 16.15 -10.80
CA THR A 195 9.43 16.35 -10.56
C THR A 195 10.29 16.40 -11.81
N GLY A 196 9.80 15.86 -12.92
CA GLY A 196 10.60 15.63 -14.14
C GLY A 196 11.68 14.55 -14.00
N ARG A 197 11.66 13.73 -12.91
CA ARG A 197 12.70 12.76 -12.54
C ARG A 197 12.28 11.31 -12.79
N PRO A 198 12.45 10.74 -13.99
CA PRO A 198 12.11 9.36 -14.30
C PRO A 198 13.24 8.36 -14.01
N ARG A 199 14.37 8.79 -13.41
CA ARG A 199 15.60 7.98 -13.28
C ARG A 199 15.42 6.68 -12.50
N PHE A 200 14.45 6.63 -11.59
CA PHE A 200 14.12 5.41 -10.86
C PHE A 200 13.71 4.23 -11.77
N LEU A 201 13.32 4.48 -13.04
CA LEU A 201 13.00 3.44 -14.03
C LEU A 201 14.23 2.77 -14.64
N ASP A 202 15.41 3.36 -14.45
CA ASP A 202 16.64 2.94 -15.12
C ASP A 202 17.42 1.85 -14.37
N GLY A 203 17.06 1.54 -13.12
CA GLY A 203 17.73 0.53 -12.30
C GLY A 203 16.83 -0.58 -11.81
N LYS A 204 17.23 -1.19 -10.70
CA LYS A 204 16.47 -2.24 -10.02
C LYS A 204 15.44 -1.64 -9.07
N LEU A 205 14.27 -2.29 -9.03
CA LEU A 205 13.13 -1.91 -8.22
C LEU A 205 12.93 -2.97 -7.14
N ILE A 206 13.04 -2.59 -5.87
CA ILE A 206 12.83 -3.50 -4.74
C ILE A 206 11.41 -3.33 -4.21
N PHE A 207 10.66 -4.44 -4.18
CA PHE A 207 9.34 -4.51 -3.58
C PHE A 207 9.35 -5.46 -2.38
N LEU A 208 9.36 -4.91 -1.17
CA LEU A 208 9.21 -5.69 0.05
C LEU A 208 7.74 -6.06 0.22
N SER A 209 7.39 -7.30 -0.14
CA SER A 209 6.01 -7.78 -0.20
C SER A 209 5.83 -9.11 0.52
N GLY A 210 4.57 -9.49 0.78
CA GLY A 210 4.22 -10.84 1.20
C GLY A 210 4.47 -11.86 0.10
N SER A 211 4.36 -13.17 0.46
CA SER A 211 4.51 -14.26 -0.50
C SER A 211 3.56 -14.11 -1.70
N PRO A 212 4.04 -14.33 -2.94
CA PRO A 212 3.22 -14.35 -4.13
C PRO A 212 2.49 -15.69 -4.36
N GLU A 213 2.68 -16.66 -3.49
CA GLU A 213 1.99 -17.94 -3.59
C GLU A 213 0.49 -17.80 -3.38
N LEU A 214 -0.26 -18.56 -4.16
CA LEU A 214 -1.72 -18.53 -4.14
C LEU A 214 -2.26 -19.92 -3.76
N GLU A 215 -3.10 -19.94 -2.74
CA GLU A 215 -3.94 -21.10 -2.40
C GLU A 215 -5.25 -21.09 -3.20
N GLN A 216 -6.02 -22.16 -3.14
CA GLN A 216 -7.34 -22.27 -3.78
C GLN A 216 -8.44 -22.29 -2.73
N VAL A 217 -9.40 -21.37 -2.84
CA VAL A 217 -10.61 -21.34 -2.01
C VAL A 217 -11.83 -21.34 -2.92
N GLY A 218 -12.63 -22.41 -2.90
CA GLY A 218 -13.77 -22.57 -3.80
C GLY A 218 -13.40 -22.51 -5.29
N GLY A 219 -12.19 -22.96 -5.65
CA GLY A 219 -11.66 -22.88 -7.01
C GLY A 219 -11.28 -21.45 -7.45
N ILE A 220 -11.11 -20.52 -6.50
CA ILE A 220 -10.66 -19.14 -6.74
C ILE A 220 -9.23 -19.00 -6.19
N PRO A 221 -8.26 -18.56 -7.01
CA PRO A 221 -6.91 -18.26 -6.53
C PRO A 221 -6.94 -17.22 -5.40
N THR A 222 -6.32 -17.54 -4.29
CA THR A 222 -6.41 -16.76 -3.05
C THR A 222 -5.04 -16.50 -2.48
N GLY A 223 -4.75 -15.26 -2.09
CA GLY A 223 -3.49 -14.89 -1.50
C GLY A 223 -3.46 -13.46 -1.00
N ARG A 224 -2.31 -12.98 -0.56
CA ARG A 224 -2.14 -11.57 -0.16
C ARG A 224 -2.23 -10.66 -1.38
N LEU A 225 -2.80 -9.46 -1.22
CA LEU A 225 -2.93 -8.50 -2.33
C LEU A 225 -1.59 -8.23 -3.02
N SER A 226 -0.51 -8.00 -2.27
CA SER A 226 0.83 -7.75 -2.82
C SER A 226 1.35 -8.92 -3.66
N GLY A 227 1.04 -10.16 -3.26
CA GLY A 227 1.32 -11.37 -4.03
C GLY A 227 0.50 -11.42 -5.32
N ILE A 228 -0.81 -11.17 -5.24
CA ILE A 228 -1.70 -11.14 -6.41
C ILE A 228 -1.21 -10.10 -7.43
N VAL A 229 -0.90 -8.88 -7.00
CA VAL A 229 -0.41 -7.80 -7.88
C VAL A 229 0.92 -8.18 -8.53
N ASN A 230 1.78 -8.93 -7.85
CA ASN A 230 3.07 -9.39 -8.40
C ASN A 230 2.89 -10.24 -9.67
N HIS A 231 1.82 -11.06 -9.75
CA HIS A 231 1.51 -11.83 -10.96
C HIS A 231 1.15 -10.95 -12.17
N HIS A 232 0.71 -9.72 -11.95
CA HIS A 232 0.31 -8.77 -12.99
C HIS A 232 1.39 -7.75 -13.38
N VAL A 233 2.58 -7.84 -12.79
CA VAL A 233 3.70 -6.98 -13.18
C VAL A 233 4.12 -7.30 -14.62
N PRO A 234 4.13 -6.31 -15.53
CA PRO A 234 4.54 -6.53 -16.92
C PRO A 234 5.94 -7.13 -17.04
N ALA A 235 6.16 -8.01 -18.01
CA ALA A 235 7.41 -8.74 -18.19
C ALA A 235 8.65 -7.83 -18.30
N TYR A 236 8.50 -6.65 -18.92
CA TYR A 236 9.58 -5.67 -19.09
C TYR A 236 9.98 -4.97 -17.77
N LEU A 237 9.09 -4.90 -16.77
CA LEU A 237 9.38 -4.41 -15.42
C LEU A 237 9.90 -5.55 -14.52
N ARG A 238 9.38 -6.76 -14.71
CA ARG A 238 9.74 -7.94 -13.89
C ARG A 238 11.24 -8.25 -13.94
N ARG A 239 11.90 -7.99 -15.07
CA ARG A 239 13.37 -8.16 -15.20
C ARG A 239 14.17 -7.24 -14.27
N ASN A 240 13.60 -6.11 -13.89
CA ASN A 240 14.23 -5.13 -13.01
C ASN A 240 13.73 -5.24 -11.57
N GLN A 241 12.76 -6.12 -11.29
CA GLN A 241 12.17 -6.28 -9.96
C GLN A 241 13.02 -7.21 -9.10
N LEU A 242 13.20 -6.85 -7.84
CA LEU A 242 13.79 -7.64 -6.77
C LEU A 242 12.82 -7.62 -5.56
N PRO A 243 12.89 -8.60 -4.67
CA PRO A 243 13.66 -9.83 -4.80
C PRO A 243 13.06 -10.78 -5.84
N SER A 244 13.75 -11.91 -6.10
CA SER A 244 13.27 -12.96 -6.99
C SER A 244 11.96 -13.57 -6.47
N TYR A 245 11.25 -14.29 -7.35
CA TYR A 245 10.05 -15.02 -6.96
C TYR A 245 10.33 -16.03 -5.84
N ALA A 246 11.42 -16.79 -5.96
CA ALA A 246 11.82 -17.80 -4.97
C ALA A 246 12.06 -17.18 -3.58
N THR A 247 12.79 -16.06 -3.53
CA THR A 247 13.02 -15.33 -2.27
C THR A 247 11.72 -14.74 -1.71
N ASN A 248 10.81 -14.27 -2.55
CA ASN A 248 9.51 -13.80 -2.10
C ASN A 248 8.63 -14.90 -1.50
N CYS A 249 8.82 -16.16 -1.87
CA CYS A 249 8.11 -17.32 -1.33
C CYS A 249 8.63 -17.80 0.03
N ILE A 250 9.77 -17.31 0.51
CA ILE A 250 10.29 -17.67 1.83
C ILE A 250 9.28 -17.18 2.89
N GLU A 251 8.80 -18.12 3.72
CA GLU A 251 7.79 -17.81 4.75
C GLU A 251 8.42 -17.17 5.98
N ASP A 252 9.56 -17.69 6.44
CA ASP A 252 10.28 -17.11 7.56
C ASP A 252 10.82 -15.73 7.18
N TRP A 253 10.39 -14.72 7.95
CA TRP A 253 10.67 -13.33 7.62
C TRP A 253 12.14 -12.97 7.77
N GLU A 254 12.84 -13.50 8.76
CA GLU A 254 14.26 -13.22 8.98
C GLU A 254 15.12 -13.83 7.88
N ALA A 255 14.86 -15.11 7.54
CA ALA A 255 15.52 -15.80 6.43
C ALA A 255 15.23 -15.08 5.09
N LYS A 256 14.01 -14.61 4.91
CA LYS A 256 13.61 -13.83 3.73
C LYS A 256 14.39 -12.53 3.63
N LEU A 257 14.54 -11.78 4.72
CA LEU A 257 15.33 -10.54 4.73
C LEU A 257 16.80 -10.81 4.40
N ASP A 258 17.39 -11.86 4.95
CA ASP A 258 18.78 -12.24 4.65
C ASP A 258 18.97 -12.61 3.17
N ALA A 259 18.02 -13.33 2.59
CA ALA A 259 18.01 -13.65 1.16
C ALA A 259 17.86 -12.40 0.30
N ILE A 260 16.96 -11.46 0.68
CA ILE A 260 16.79 -10.17 -0.01
C ILE A 260 18.09 -9.36 0.02
N VAL A 261 18.75 -9.27 1.17
CA VAL A 261 20.06 -8.61 1.29
C VAL A 261 21.08 -9.25 0.37
N GLY A 262 21.11 -10.60 0.32
CA GLY A 262 22.01 -11.35 -0.57
C GLY A 262 21.77 -11.04 -2.06
N GLU A 263 20.51 -10.93 -2.49
CA GLU A 263 20.15 -10.66 -3.89
C GLU A 263 20.36 -9.19 -4.29
N THR A 264 20.26 -8.26 -3.35
CA THR A 264 20.23 -6.82 -3.66
C THR A 264 21.58 -6.15 -3.54
N LEU A 265 22.50 -6.68 -2.70
CA LEU A 265 23.84 -6.14 -2.59
C LEU A 265 24.56 -6.13 -3.94
N GLY A 266 25.13 -4.97 -4.29
CA GLY A 266 25.83 -4.78 -5.57
C GLY A 266 24.92 -4.55 -6.78
N GLN A 267 23.60 -4.53 -6.60
CA GLN A 267 22.67 -4.20 -7.68
C GLN A 267 22.49 -2.67 -7.82
N PRO A 268 22.28 -2.16 -9.03
CA PRO A 268 21.98 -0.73 -9.27
C PRO A 268 20.53 -0.42 -8.87
N MET A 269 20.25 -0.42 -7.58
CA MET A 269 18.93 -0.18 -7.04
C MET A 269 18.57 1.29 -7.12
N THR A 270 17.38 1.61 -7.61
CA THR A 270 16.90 2.98 -7.82
C THR A 270 15.60 3.30 -7.10
N LEU A 271 14.78 2.29 -6.80
CA LEU A 271 13.52 2.43 -6.09
C LEU A 271 13.37 1.33 -5.04
N ILE A 272 12.95 1.70 -3.85
CA ILE A 272 12.44 0.76 -2.84
C ILE A 272 10.97 1.07 -2.60
N SER A 273 10.13 0.01 -2.53
CA SER A 273 8.74 0.11 -2.10
C SER A 273 8.46 -0.91 -1.00
N GLY A 274 7.79 -0.46 0.05
CA GLY A 274 7.41 -1.33 1.16
C GLY A 274 6.75 -0.58 2.30
N ILE A 275 6.31 -1.35 3.29
CA ILE A 275 5.80 -0.81 4.55
C ILE A 275 7.01 -0.27 5.33
N PRO A 276 6.99 0.98 5.84
CA PRO A 276 8.13 1.62 6.50
C PRO A 276 8.88 0.75 7.51
N PRO A 277 8.25 0.09 8.51
CA PRO A 277 8.99 -0.77 9.45
C PRO A 277 9.69 -1.96 8.77
N TRP A 278 9.14 -2.51 7.68
CA TRP A 278 9.83 -3.59 6.97
C TRP A 278 11.04 -3.10 6.19
N VAL A 279 10.92 -1.91 5.61
CA VAL A 279 12.05 -1.26 4.94
C VAL A 279 13.13 -0.92 5.96
N GLN A 280 12.77 -0.48 7.16
CA GLN A 280 13.75 -0.25 8.24
C GLN A 280 14.47 -1.55 8.63
N MET A 281 13.75 -2.65 8.84
CA MET A 281 14.37 -3.95 9.12
C MET A 281 15.35 -4.38 8.02
N TYR A 282 15.02 -4.13 6.76
CA TYR A 282 15.90 -4.39 5.63
C TYR A 282 17.14 -3.49 5.65
N PHE A 283 16.99 -2.20 5.95
CA PHE A 283 18.12 -1.27 6.08
C PHE A 283 19.03 -1.62 7.25
N ASP A 284 18.46 -1.96 8.39
CA ASP A 284 19.23 -2.40 9.57
C ASP A 284 20.06 -3.65 9.24
N ARG A 285 19.49 -4.62 8.50
CA ARG A 285 20.19 -5.83 8.07
C ARG A 285 21.31 -5.54 7.07
N LEU A 286 21.09 -4.61 6.13
CA LEU A 286 22.12 -4.13 5.20
C LEU A 286 23.29 -3.48 5.94
N THR A 287 22.98 -2.56 6.85
CA THR A 287 23.98 -1.84 7.64
C THR A 287 24.76 -2.79 8.55
N ALA A 288 24.07 -3.69 9.26
CA ALA A 288 24.73 -4.71 10.09
C ALA A 288 25.70 -5.61 9.29
N ARG A 289 25.35 -5.96 8.04
CA ARG A 289 26.20 -6.81 7.18
C ARG A 289 27.38 -6.06 6.56
N THR A 290 27.26 -4.77 6.32
CA THR A 290 28.23 -4.01 5.51
C THR A 290 28.98 -2.92 6.27
N GLY A 291 28.46 -2.47 7.40
CA GLY A 291 28.98 -1.31 8.15
C GLY A 291 28.78 0.04 7.44
N ARG A 292 27.91 0.10 6.38
CA ARG A 292 27.78 1.28 5.52
C ARG A 292 26.34 1.76 5.44
N PRO A 293 26.09 3.07 5.32
CA PRO A 293 24.78 3.63 5.04
C PRO A 293 24.19 3.10 3.71
N VAL A 294 22.87 2.98 3.65
CA VAL A 294 22.15 2.44 2.48
C VAL A 294 22.41 3.28 1.22
N GLY A 295 22.52 4.61 1.35
CA GLY A 295 22.79 5.51 0.22
C GLY A 295 24.18 5.35 -0.39
N GLU A 296 25.16 4.83 0.36
CA GLU A 296 26.47 4.45 -0.16
C GLU A 296 26.45 3.09 -0.86
N LEU A 297 25.65 2.14 -0.35
CA LEU A 297 25.46 0.84 -0.97
C LEU A 297 24.71 0.96 -2.31
N PHE A 298 23.75 1.90 -2.35
CA PHE A 298 22.90 2.16 -3.50
C PHE A 298 22.95 3.64 -3.93
N PRO A 299 24.03 4.07 -4.60
CA PRO A 299 24.22 5.49 -4.97
C PRO A 299 23.13 6.02 -5.90
N GLN A 300 22.44 5.15 -6.63
CA GLN A 300 21.37 5.50 -7.57
C GLN A 300 19.96 5.44 -6.95
N PHE A 301 19.84 5.20 -5.67
CA PHE A 301 18.55 5.15 -4.97
C PHE A 301 17.90 6.54 -4.96
N ASP A 302 16.89 6.74 -5.77
CA ASP A 302 16.24 8.04 -6.02
C ASP A 302 14.86 8.16 -5.36
N LEU A 303 14.13 7.05 -5.18
CA LEU A 303 12.73 7.10 -4.77
C LEU A 303 12.38 6.00 -3.75
N PHE A 304 11.84 6.41 -2.62
CA PHE A 304 11.20 5.53 -1.65
C PHE A 304 9.66 5.64 -1.76
N VAL A 305 8.99 4.52 -1.99
CA VAL A 305 7.53 4.43 -2.10
C VAL A 305 6.99 3.70 -0.87
N SER A 306 6.34 4.44 0.02
CA SER A 306 5.76 3.90 1.25
C SER A 306 4.26 3.65 1.11
N GLY A 307 3.71 2.76 1.91
CA GLY A 307 2.28 2.55 1.98
C GLY A 307 1.90 1.57 3.08
N GLY A 308 0.61 1.54 3.39
CA GLY A 308 0.06 0.62 4.37
C GLY A 308 0.09 1.10 5.82
N VAL A 309 1.04 1.94 6.22
CA VAL A 309 1.07 2.74 7.46
C VAL A 309 1.61 4.11 7.13
N SER A 310 1.32 5.12 7.97
CA SER A 310 1.95 6.44 7.84
C SER A 310 3.48 6.31 7.91
N MET A 311 4.17 7.04 7.06
CA MET A 311 5.64 7.08 7.06
C MET A 311 6.20 7.95 8.18
N GLU A 312 5.43 8.92 8.67
CA GLU A 312 5.93 9.98 9.55
C GLU A 312 6.64 9.49 10.83
N PRO A 313 6.14 8.46 11.55
CA PRO A 313 6.85 7.96 12.74
C PRO A 313 8.22 7.33 12.43
N TYR A 314 8.42 6.87 11.20
CA TYR A 314 9.63 6.15 10.76
C TYR A 314 10.57 7.03 9.93
N ARG A 315 10.13 8.22 9.52
CA ARG A 315 10.81 9.07 8.54
C ARG A 315 12.24 9.40 8.93
N ALA A 316 12.45 9.86 10.16
CA ALA A 316 13.76 10.28 10.63
C ALA A 316 14.78 9.14 10.56
N ARG A 317 14.46 7.99 11.16
CA ARG A 317 15.30 6.81 11.19
C ARG A 317 15.58 6.23 9.80
N LEU A 318 14.56 6.18 8.92
CA LEU A 318 14.75 5.72 7.54
C LEU A 318 15.71 6.63 6.77
N LEU A 319 15.57 7.95 6.88
CA LEU A 319 16.44 8.90 6.20
C LEU A 319 17.87 8.88 6.78
N GLU A 320 18.02 8.70 8.07
CA GLU A 320 19.32 8.50 8.72
C GLU A 320 20.01 7.22 8.21
N SER A 321 19.30 6.09 8.17
CA SER A 321 19.82 4.83 7.63
C SER A 321 20.26 4.96 6.16
N ILE A 322 19.59 5.82 5.38
CA ILE A 322 19.98 6.11 3.99
C ILE A 322 21.25 6.99 3.96
N GLY A 323 21.40 7.94 4.89
CA GLY A 323 22.56 8.84 4.99
C GLY A 323 22.60 9.96 3.95
N ARG A 324 21.53 10.16 3.16
CA ARG A 324 21.36 11.27 2.20
C ARG A 324 19.89 11.50 1.86
N PRO A 325 19.51 12.68 1.35
CA PRO A 325 18.15 12.93 0.88
C PRO A 325 17.75 11.98 -0.26
N VAL A 326 16.53 11.44 -0.15
CA VAL A 326 15.84 10.62 -1.17
C VAL A 326 14.40 11.09 -1.23
N ASP A 327 13.83 11.18 -2.45
CA ASP A 327 12.43 11.54 -2.61
C ASP A 327 11.52 10.43 -2.05
N THR A 328 10.41 10.84 -1.47
CA THR A 328 9.42 9.91 -0.91
C THR A 328 8.03 10.19 -1.46
N ILE A 329 7.26 9.14 -1.74
CA ILE A 329 5.82 9.22 -2.01
C ILE A 329 5.07 8.19 -1.18
N GLU A 330 3.87 8.56 -0.75
CA GLU A 330 3.01 7.70 0.05
C GLU A 330 1.81 7.21 -0.76
N LEU A 331 1.43 5.94 -0.53
CA LEU A 331 0.31 5.26 -1.19
C LEU A 331 -0.71 4.82 -0.14
N PHE A 332 -1.98 4.80 -0.54
CA PHE A 332 -3.06 4.23 0.26
C PHE A 332 -3.70 3.02 -0.46
N PRO A 333 -2.98 1.88 -0.53
CA PRO A 333 -3.52 0.62 -1.01
C PRO A 333 -4.26 -0.11 0.11
N ALA A 334 -5.40 -0.71 -0.23
CA ALA A 334 -6.13 -1.65 0.63
C ALA A 334 -6.52 -2.89 -0.19
N SER A 335 -6.87 -3.99 0.46
CA SER A 335 -7.38 -5.18 -0.25
C SER A 335 -8.68 -4.90 -0.97
N GLU A 336 -9.44 -3.95 -0.47
CA GLU A 336 -10.70 -3.43 -0.98
C GLU A 336 -10.55 -2.55 -2.22
N GLY A 337 -9.36 -1.95 -2.42
CA GLY A 337 -9.04 -1.11 -3.56
C GLY A 337 -7.82 -0.23 -3.32
N PHE A 338 -7.23 0.29 -4.37
CA PHE A 338 -6.20 1.32 -4.29
C PHE A 338 -6.88 2.69 -4.25
N LEU A 339 -6.93 3.32 -3.08
CA LEU A 339 -7.84 4.43 -2.77
C LEU A 339 -7.25 5.79 -3.13
N ALA A 340 -5.99 6.04 -2.78
CA ALA A 340 -5.33 7.33 -2.94
C ALA A 340 -3.81 7.18 -3.06
N PHE A 341 -3.13 8.24 -3.49
CA PHE A 341 -1.67 8.33 -3.52
C PHE A 341 -1.21 9.78 -3.42
N GLN A 342 0.00 9.98 -2.95
CA GLN A 342 0.66 11.29 -2.98
C GLN A 342 1.04 11.65 -4.42
N ASP A 343 0.36 12.62 -5.00
CA ASP A 343 0.56 13.06 -6.38
C ASP A 343 1.65 14.13 -6.52
N GLN A 344 2.02 14.78 -5.41
CA GLN A 344 3.03 15.82 -5.34
C GLN A 344 3.98 15.56 -4.17
N PRO A 345 5.27 15.29 -4.42
CA PRO A 345 6.25 15.17 -3.35
C PRO A 345 6.26 16.41 -2.46
N GLY A 346 6.34 16.20 -1.13
CA GLY A 346 6.30 17.29 -0.15
C GLY A 346 4.89 17.79 0.23
N ASN A 347 3.85 17.47 -0.54
CA ASN A 347 2.46 17.68 -0.11
C ASN A 347 2.01 16.47 0.71
N PRO A 348 1.61 16.63 1.98
CA PRO A 348 1.22 15.48 2.82
C PRO A 348 -0.09 14.82 2.40
N GLY A 349 -0.92 15.49 1.58
CA GLY A 349 -2.22 14.97 1.16
C GLY A 349 -2.11 13.90 0.06
N LEU A 350 -2.96 12.88 0.15
CA LEU A 350 -3.09 11.80 -0.81
C LEU A 350 -4.28 12.08 -1.74
N LEU A 351 -4.06 12.19 -3.03
CA LEU A 351 -5.09 12.39 -4.05
C LEU A 351 -6.01 11.17 -4.13
N LEU A 352 -7.31 11.35 -3.85
CA LEU A 352 -8.32 10.30 -4.01
C LEU A 352 -8.50 9.91 -5.49
N ARG A 353 -8.71 8.62 -5.75
CA ARG A 353 -8.89 8.08 -7.09
C ARG A 353 -10.38 7.88 -7.43
N LEU A 354 -11.07 8.97 -7.74
CA LEU A 354 -12.54 9.00 -7.86
C LEU A 354 -13.12 8.38 -9.14
N ASP A 355 -12.30 8.06 -10.14
CA ASP A 355 -12.74 7.46 -11.41
C ASP A 355 -12.26 6.01 -11.61
N SER A 356 -11.89 5.33 -10.53
CA SER A 356 -11.17 4.05 -10.58
C SER A 356 -12.01 2.82 -10.16
N GLY A 357 -13.35 2.90 -10.30
CA GLY A 357 -14.25 1.80 -9.99
C GLY A 357 -14.71 1.75 -8.53
N ILE A 358 -14.47 2.82 -7.75
CA ILE A 358 -14.89 2.95 -6.36
C ILE A 358 -15.72 4.23 -6.20
N PHE A 359 -16.95 4.08 -5.78
CA PHE A 359 -17.80 5.16 -5.28
C PHE A 359 -17.55 5.31 -3.78
N PHE A 360 -17.21 6.52 -3.37
CA PHE A 360 -16.87 6.86 -1.99
C PHE A 360 -18.03 7.56 -1.30
N GLU A 361 -18.29 7.15 -0.07
CA GLU A 361 -19.15 7.85 0.87
C GLU A 361 -18.33 8.13 2.13
N PHE A 362 -18.64 9.25 2.76
CA PHE A 362 -17.91 9.80 3.90
C PHE A 362 -18.88 9.97 5.07
N VAL A 363 -18.67 9.21 6.13
CA VAL A 363 -19.47 9.32 7.34
C VAL A 363 -18.67 10.12 8.36
N PRO A 364 -19.18 11.26 8.89
CA PRO A 364 -18.51 11.97 9.97
C PRO A 364 -18.11 11.01 11.09
N ALA A 365 -16.84 11.03 11.49
CA ALA A 365 -16.28 9.98 12.37
C ALA A 365 -17.02 9.91 13.71
N GLU A 366 -17.40 11.07 14.27
CA GLU A 366 -18.14 11.20 15.52
C GLU A 366 -19.57 10.65 15.45
N ARG A 367 -20.12 10.50 14.24
CA ARG A 367 -21.49 10.02 14.01
C ARG A 367 -21.58 8.61 13.45
N PHE A 368 -20.42 7.94 13.26
CA PHE A 368 -20.36 6.66 12.58
C PHE A 368 -21.17 5.55 13.25
N PHE A 369 -21.27 5.58 14.58
CA PHE A 369 -21.99 4.57 15.37
C PHE A 369 -23.48 4.89 15.60
N GLU A 370 -24.00 5.97 15.02
CA GLU A 370 -25.43 6.23 14.99
C GLU A 370 -26.17 5.10 14.24
N PRO A 371 -27.43 4.78 14.61
CA PRO A 371 -28.20 3.74 13.90
C PRO A 371 -28.32 3.99 12.38
N ASN A 372 -28.43 5.27 11.98
CA ASN A 372 -28.48 5.71 10.58
C ASN A 372 -27.50 6.89 10.39
N PRO A 373 -26.21 6.60 10.29
CA PRO A 373 -25.24 7.68 10.17
C PRO A 373 -25.38 8.41 8.83
N PRO A 374 -25.13 9.75 8.79
CA PRO A 374 -25.16 10.51 7.56
C PRO A 374 -24.05 10.00 6.61
N ARG A 375 -24.38 9.79 5.34
CA ARG A 375 -23.48 9.32 4.29
C ARG A 375 -23.29 10.43 3.28
N LEU A 376 -22.19 11.17 3.41
CA LEU A 376 -21.88 12.31 2.57
C LEU A 376 -21.17 11.86 1.30
N THR A 377 -21.43 12.57 0.22
CA THR A 377 -20.70 12.43 -1.05
C THR A 377 -19.46 13.33 -1.06
N ILE A 378 -18.61 13.18 -2.08
CA ILE A 378 -17.42 14.03 -2.26
C ILE A 378 -17.75 15.53 -2.41
N GLY A 379 -18.97 15.87 -2.82
CA GLY A 379 -19.42 17.26 -2.94
C GLY A 379 -19.91 17.88 -1.63
N GLU A 380 -20.02 17.11 -0.55
CA GLU A 380 -20.60 17.52 0.73
C GLU A 380 -19.58 17.50 1.88
N VAL A 381 -18.36 17.03 1.63
CA VAL A 381 -17.29 16.97 2.64
C VAL A 381 -16.69 18.34 2.91
N GLU A 382 -16.18 18.52 4.11
CA GLU A 382 -15.60 19.78 4.58
C GLU A 382 -14.10 19.62 4.87
N LEU A 383 -13.35 20.70 4.59
CA LEU A 383 -11.91 20.74 4.88
C LEU A 383 -11.66 20.61 6.39
N GLY A 384 -10.65 19.80 6.74
CA GLY A 384 -10.23 19.62 8.14
C GLY A 384 -11.09 18.67 8.95
N LYS A 385 -12.29 18.27 8.49
CA LYS A 385 -13.13 17.30 9.19
C LYS A 385 -12.70 15.85 8.94
N GLN A 386 -12.96 15.01 9.93
CA GLN A 386 -12.69 13.58 9.87
C GLN A 386 -13.90 12.77 9.42
N TYR A 387 -13.64 11.78 8.59
CA TYR A 387 -14.67 10.89 8.04
C TYR A 387 -14.21 9.43 8.05
N ALA A 388 -15.10 8.52 8.41
CA ALA A 388 -14.95 7.11 8.11
C ALA A 388 -15.26 6.85 6.63
N LEU A 389 -14.42 6.05 5.97
CA LEU A 389 -14.61 5.67 4.57
C LEU A 389 -15.61 4.54 4.43
N VAL A 390 -16.61 4.74 3.57
CA VAL A 390 -17.54 3.72 3.10
C VAL A 390 -17.41 3.58 1.59
N LEU A 391 -17.28 2.35 1.09
CA LEU A 391 -16.96 2.04 -0.28
C LEU A 391 -18.10 1.27 -0.95
N THR A 392 -18.42 1.66 -2.18
CA THR A 392 -19.21 0.87 -3.12
C THR A 392 -18.38 0.69 -4.38
N SER A 393 -18.06 -0.57 -4.78
CA SER A 393 -17.04 -0.81 -5.80
C SER A 393 -17.37 -1.95 -6.77
N ASN A 394 -16.69 -1.94 -7.91
CA ASN A 394 -16.71 -3.00 -8.90
C ASN A 394 -16.00 -4.30 -8.45
N ALA A 395 -15.51 -4.36 -7.22
CA ALA A 395 -15.13 -5.60 -6.55
C ALA A 395 -16.34 -6.34 -5.93
N GLY A 396 -17.51 -5.72 -5.92
CA GLY A 396 -18.72 -6.23 -5.27
C GLY A 396 -18.82 -5.82 -3.79
N LEU A 397 -18.15 -4.75 -3.40
CA LEU A 397 -18.31 -4.15 -2.07
C LEU A 397 -19.44 -3.12 -2.16
N TRP A 398 -20.42 -3.21 -1.25
CA TRP A 398 -21.63 -2.40 -1.26
C TRP A 398 -21.87 -1.78 0.11
N GLY A 399 -21.77 -0.45 0.20
CA GLY A 399 -21.87 0.24 1.48
C GLY A 399 -20.86 -0.28 2.51
N TYR A 400 -19.68 -0.71 2.04
CA TYR A 400 -18.67 -1.40 2.85
C TYR A 400 -17.84 -0.41 3.65
N SER A 401 -17.91 -0.50 4.96
CA SER A 401 -17.02 0.22 5.86
C SER A 401 -15.62 -0.39 5.83
N LEU A 402 -14.66 0.37 5.32
CA LEU A 402 -13.24 -0.02 5.33
C LEU A 402 -12.69 -0.07 6.77
N GLY A 403 -13.26 0.76 7.64
CA GLY A 403 -12.79 0.95 9.01
C GLY A 403 -11.71 2.01 9.15
N ASP A 404 -11.17 2.52 8.05
CA ASP A 404 -10.18 3.61 8.07
C ASP A 404 -10.88 4.97 8.11
N THR A 405 -10.24 5.93 8.79
CA THR A 405 -10.67 7.33 8.83
C THR A 405 -9.71 8.20 8.06
N VAL A 406 -10.28 9.24 7.44
CA VAL A 406 -9.53 10.24 6.67
C VAL A 406 -9.96 11.64 7.05
N ARG A 407 -9.05 12.61 6.84
CA ARG A 407 -9.33 14.03 6.95
C ARG A 407 -8.98 14.71 5.63
N PHE A 408 -9.89 15.53 5.10
CA PHE A 408 -9.60 16.30 3.90
C PHE A 408 -8.65 17.47 4.21
N VAL A 409 -7.58 17.54 3.41
CA VAL A 409 -6.58 18.63 3.46
C VAL A 409 -6.66 19.53 2.23
N ASP A 410 -7.34 19.06 1.18
CA ASP A 410 -7.65 19.80 -0.03
C ASP A 410 -8.95 19.24 -0.63
N LEU A 411 -9.76 20.11 -1.22
CA LEU A 411 -11.02 19.71 -1.88
C LEU A 411 -10.91 19.77 -3.41
N TYR A 412 -9.98 20.55 -3.94
CA TYR A 412 -9.83 20.76 -5.38
C TYR A 412 -8.36 20.74 -5.83
N PRO A 413 -7.83 19.55 -6.20
CA PRO A 413 -8.45 18.23 -6.21
C PRO A 413 -8.52 17.64 -4.79
N PRO A 414 -9.46 16.70 -4.55
CA PRO A 414 -9.67 16.15 -3.21
C PRO A 414 -8.47 15.32 -2.76
N ARG A 415 -7.82 15.78 -1.69
CA ARG A 415 -6.71 15.09 -1.01
C ARG A 415 -7.04 14.84 0.45
N VAL A 416 -6.64 13.68 0.92
CA VAL A 416 -6.90 13.23 2.28
C VAL A 416 -5.60 12.83 2.99
N LEU A 417 -5.62 12.93 4.31
CA LEU A 417 -4.70 12.21 5.21
C LEU A 417 -5.45 11.04 5.82
N VAL A 418 -4.78 9.90 5.94
CA VAL A 418 -5.27 8.76 6.71
C VAL A 418 -5.02 9.05 8.18
N THR A 419 -6.09 9.10 8.99
CA THR A 419 -6.02 9.55 10.39
C THR A 419 -6.10 8.41 11.39
N GLY A 420 -6.41 7.19 10.94
CA GLY A 420 -6.46 6.02 11.79
C GLY A 420 -7.56 5.05 11.41
N ARG A 421 -8.11 4.38 12.41
CA ARG A 421 -9.22 3.43 12.23
C ARG A 421 -10.39 3.75 13.15
N ILE A 422 -11.61 3.67 12.61
CA ILE A 422 -12.84 3.97 13.34
C ILE A 422 -13.10 3.01 14.52
N LYS A 423 -12.56 1.78 14.48
CA LYS A 423 -12.60 0.82 15.59
C LYS A 423 -11.34 0.85 16.46
N HIS A 424 -10.29 1.53 16.03
CA HIS A 424 -9.07 1.72 16.80
C HIS A 424 -9.03 3.17 17.28
N PHE A 425 -9.89 3.48 18.19
CA PHE A 425 -9.86 4.67 19.01
C PHE A 425 -9.76 4.21 20.46
N LEU A 426 -9.13 4.98 21.29
CA LEU A 426 -9.13 4.78 22.71
C LEU A 426 -10.26 5.61 23.29
N SER A 427 -11.27 4.96 23.83
CA SER A 427 -12.45 5.60 24.41
C SER A 427 -12.93 4.84 25.64
N ALA A 428 -11.99 4.22 26.36
CA ALA A 428 -12.31 3.48 27.59
C ALA A 428 -12.96 4.38 28.65
N PHE A 429 -12.76 5.70 28.54
CA PHE A 429 -13.28 6.72 29.45
C PHE A 429 -14.16 7.76 28.74
N GLY A 430 -14.42 7.60 27.43
CA GLY A 430 -15.18 8.53 26.60
C GLY A 430 -14.35 9.58 25.85
N GLU A 431 -13.03 9.46 25.83
CA GLU A 431 -12.10 10.43 25.26
C GLU A 431 -11.99 10.40 23.74
N HIS A 432 -12.36 9.30 23.10
CA HIS A 432 -12.31 9.12 21.63
C HIS A 432 -10.97 9.51 20.98
N VAL A 433 -9.84 9.19 21.62
CA VAL A 433 -8.51 9.43 21.08
C VAL A 433 -8.23 8.53 19.89
N ILE A 434 -7.71 9.11 18.80
CA ILE A 434 -7.45 8.42 17.53
C ILE A 434 -5.95 8.29 17.24
N GLY A 435 -5.60 7.41 16.29
CA GLY A 435 -4.21 7.13 15.92
C GLY A 435 -3.41 8.37 15.51
N GLU A 436 -4.00 9.29 14.74
CA GLU A 436 -3.35 10.53 14.35
C GLU A 436 -2.94 11.41 15.54
N GLU A 437 -3.78 11.48 16.56
CA GLU A 437 -3.53 12.32 17.74
C GLU A 437 -2.37 11.78 18.57
N VAL A 438 -2.31 10.45 18.78
CA VAL A 438 -1.18 9.82 19.49
C VAL A 438 0.11 9.92 18.67
N GLU A 439 0.07 9.70 17.36
CA GLU A 439 1.25 9.86 16.49
C GLU A 439 1.74 11.32 16.49
N ALA A 440 0.83 12.29 16.48
CA ALA A 440 1.18 13.70 16.53
C ALA A 440 1.75 14.11 17.91
N ALA A 441 1.23 13.55 19.00
CA ALA A 441 1.76 13.77 20.33
C ALA A 441 3.17 13.18 20.46
N LEU A 442 3.41 11.98 19.90
CA LEU A 442 4.73 11.37 19.88
C LEU A 442 5.75 12.20 19.08
N ARG A 443 5.36 12.69 17.90
CA ARG A 443 6.24 13.59 17.11
C ARG A 443 6.65 14.82 17.88
N GLU A 444 5.71 15.42 18.62
CA GLU A 444 6.01 16.60 19.44
C GLU A 444 6.98 16.26 20.58
N ALA A 445 6.81 15.11 21.23
CA ALA A 445 7.73 14.65 22.28
C ALA A 445 9.14 14.39 21.73
N VAL A 446 9.27 13.72 20.60
CA VAL A 446 10.57 13.48 19.93
C VAL A 446 11.19 14.81 19.47
N ARG A 447 10.39 15.76 18.97
CA ARG A 447 10.90 17.09 18.58
C ARG A 447 11.53 17.86 19.75
N GLN A 448 10.97 17.73 20.96
CA GLN A 448 11.50 18.36 22.17
C GLN A 448 12.62 17.57 22.84
N HIS A 449 12.73 16.27 22.51
CA HIS A 449 13.76 15.33 22.99
C HIS A 449 14.48 14.71 21.79
N PRO A 450 15.29 15.47 21.05
CA PRO A 450 15.89 15.02 19.79
C PRO A 450 16.87 13.86 19.97
N GLU A 451 17.32 13.59 21.19
CA GLU A 451 18.10 12.41 21.53
C GLU A 451 17.29 11.11 21.57
N ALA A 452 15.94 11.22 21.70
CA ALA A 452 15.07 10.05 21.79
C ALA A 452 14.77 9.46 20.41
N GLU A 453 15.05 8.19 20.24
CA GLU A 453 14.76 7.45 19.00
C GLU A 453 13.74 6.35 19.28
N VAL A 454 12.53 6.49 18.72
CA VAL A 454 11.42 5.55 18.90
C VAL A 454 11.44 4.51 17.80
N THR A 455 11.46 3.24 18.17
CA THR A 455 11.34 2.09 17.25
C THR A 455 9.88 1.75 16.96
N GLU A 456 9.06 1.61 18.02
CA GLU A 456 7.66 1.24 17.92
C GLU A 456 6.89 1.65 19.17
N PHE A 457 5.56 1.80 19.07
CA PHE A 457 4.73 2.13 20.23
C PHE A 457 3.28 1.67 20.09
N THR A 458 2.60 1.57 21.23
CA THR A 458 1.15 1.40 21.34
C THR A 458 0.64 2.11 22.59
N VAL A 459 -0.65 2.45 22.58
CA VAL A 459 -1.32 3.08 23.74
C VAL A 459 -2.52 2.24 24.15
N ALA A 460 -2.64 1.98 25.44
CA ALA A 460 -3.73 1.20 26.03
C ALA A 460 -4.32 1.93 27.25
N PRO A 461 -5.60 1.68 27.60
CA PRO A 461 -6.18 2.18 28.82
C PRO A 461 -5.59 1.42 30.03
N LEU A 462 -5.23 2.14 31.07
CA LEU A 462 -4.91 1.57 32.37
C LEU A 462 -6.01 1.97 33.36
N VAL A 463 -6.99 1.07 33.49
CA VAL A 463 -8.12 1.26 34.38
C VAL A 463 -7.68 0.89 35.80
N SER A 464 -7.89 1.78 36.76
CA SER A 464 -7.61 1.49 38.15
C SER A 464 -8.65 0.52 38.71
N GLU A 465 -8.22 -0.58 39.33
CA GLU A 465 -9.09 -1.51 40.06
C GLU A 465 -9.69 -0.85 41.33
N ASP A 466 -8.91 0.06 41.91
CA ASP A 466 -9.37 0.87 43.02
C ASP A 466 -10.15 2.08 42.51
N LYS A 467 -11.48 2.07 42.70
CA LYS A 467 -12.37 3.14 42.28
C LYS A 467 -12.05 4.52 42.92
N THR A 468 -11.20 4.56 43.94
CA THR A 468 -10.71 5.80 44.55
C THR A 468 -9.50 6.38 43.86
N GLN A 469 -8.84 5.59 42.97
CA GLN A 469 -7.69 6.01 42.18
C GLN A 469 -8.12 6.30 40.75
N PRO A 470 -7.71 7.45 40.17
CA PRO A 470 -8.06 7.78 38.80
C PRO A 470 -7.30 6.90 37.80
N SER A 471 -7.96 6.58 36.70
CA SER A 471 -7.39 5.83 35.59
C SER A 471 -6.46 6.70 34.72
N ARG A 472 -5.74 6.10 33.78
CA ARG A 472 -4.83 6.79 32.87
C ARG A 472 -4.63 6.06 31.54
N HIS A 473 -4.01 6.71 30.59
CA HIS A 473 -3.43 6.03 29.42
C HIS A 473 -2.04 5.50 29.76
N GLU A 474 -1.70 4.33 29.28
CA GLU A 474 -0.36 3.79 29.30
C GLU A 474 0.21 3.77 27.88
N TRP A 475 1.36 4.40 27.71
CA TRP A 475 2.12 4.43 26.48
C TRP A 475 3.28 3.44 26.61
N LEU A 476 3.21 2.34 25.87
CA LEU A 476 4.27 1.34 25.78
C LEU A 476 5.13 1.69 24.58
N VAL A 477 6.37 2.08 24.83
CA VAL A 477 7.27 2.59 23.80
C VAL A 477 8.57 1.79 23.80
N GLU A 478 8.92 1.25 22.64
CA GLU A 478 10.23 0.66 22.38
C GLU A 478 11.14 1.76 21.83
N PHE A 479 12.21 2.06 22.53
CA PHE A 479 13.20 3.04 22.10
C PHE A 479 14.44 2.33 21.54
N ALA A 480 14.95 2.82 20.39
CA ALA A 480 16.31 2.54 19.97
C ALA A 480 17.31 3.33 20.84
N GLN A 481 16.96 4.60 21.17
CA GLN A 481 17.64 5.44 22.13
C GLN A 481 16.61 6.12 23.04
N PRO A 482 16.61 5.84 24.35
CA PRO A 482 15.62 6.43 25.26
C PRO A 482 15.90 7.93 25.50
N PRO A 483 14.87 8.72 25.84
CA PRO A 483 15.07 10.12 26.22
C PRO A 483 15.90 10.22 27.51
N HIS A 484 16.71 11.25 27.63
CA HIS A 484 17.50 11.53 28.86
C HIS A 484 16.60 11.73 30.09
N ASN A 485 15.38 12.25 29.89
CA ASN A 485 14.40 12.46 30.94
C ASN A 485 13.03 11.92 30.50
N ALA A 486 12.73 10.69 30.90
CA ALA A 486 11.47 10.01 30.59
C ALA A 486 10.23 10.73 31.15
N ALA A 487 10.36 11.37 32.34
CA ALA A 487 9.25 12.13 32.93
C ALA A 487 8.93 13.40 32.12
N SER A 488 9.94 14.10 31.62
CA SER A 488 9.78 15.25 30.73
C SER A 488 9.14 14.81 29.40
N PHE A 489 9.62 13.71 28.81
CA PHE A 489 9.06 13.15 27.58
C PHE A 489 7.57 12.81 27.75
N ALA A 490 7.19 12.15 28.84
CA ALA A 490 5.80 11.82 29.16
C ALA A 490 4.94 13.09 29.37
N ALA A 491 5.46 14.12 29.99
CA ALA A 491 4.76 15.38 30.18
C ALA A 491 4.48 16.10 28.84
N VAL A 492 5.42 16.04 27.90
CA VAL A 492 5.22 16.57 26.55
C VAL A 492 4.15 15.77 25.80
N LEU A 493 4.19 14.43 25.88
CA LEU A 493 3.14 13.56 25.30
C LEU A 493 1.75 13.91 25.82
N ASP A 494 1.59 14.02 27.16
CA ASP A 494 0.31 14.35 27.80
C ASP A 494 -0.18 15.74 27.35
N THR A 495 0.68 16.74 27.39
CA THR A 495 0.35 18.10 26.95
C THR A 495 -0.03 18.15 25.50
N ALA A 496 0.72 17.49 24.63
CA ALA A 496 0.47 17.46 23.20
C ALA A 496 -0.84 16.73 22.84
N LEU A 497 -1.19 15.69 23.60
CA LEU A 497 -2.46 14.97 23.41
C LEU A 497 -3.64 15.83 23.89
N ARG A 498 -3.54 16.48 25.04
CA ARG A 498 -4.54 17.41 25.56
C ARG A 498 -4.87 18.54 24.57
N GLN A 499 -3.84 19.09 23.93
CA GLN A 499 -4.01 20.16 22.92
C GLN A 499 -4.73 19.69 21.65
N ARG A 500 -4.73 18.39 21.37
CA ARG A 500 -5.30 17.81 20.14
C ARG A 500 -6.66 17.19 20.34
N ASN A 501 -6.93 16.68 21.54
CA ASN A 501 -8.18 16.02 21.85
C ASN A 501 -8.86 16.69 23.05
N THR A 502 -9.95 17.43 22.76
CA THR A 502 -10.69 18.18 23.76
C THR A 502 -11.33 17.28 24.82
N TYR A 503 -11.83 16.11 24.44
CA TYR A 503 -12.44 15.16 25.40
C TYR A 503 -11.40 14.59 26.36
N TYR A 504 -10.19 14.27 25.84
CA TYR A 504 -9.09 13.87 26.72
C TYR A 504 -8.70 15.00 27.68
N ASP A 505 -8.64 16.24 27.19
CA ASP A 505 -8.33 17.40 28.04
C ASP A 505 -9.40 17.61 29.13
N ASP A 506 -10.69 17.50 28.77
CA ASP A 506 -11.80 17.59 29.72
C ASP A 506 -11.69 16.54 30.83
N LEU A 507 -11.40 15.28 30.47
CA LEU A 507 -11.21 14.19 31.45
C LEU A 507 -9.99 14.41 32.34
N ARG A 508 -8.91 15.02 31.78
CA ARG A 508 -7.70 15.41 32.54
C ARG A 508 -8.00 16.59 33.50
N GLN A 509 -8.75 17.59 33.06
CA GLN A 509 -9.18 18.73 33.91
C GLN A 509 -10.14 18.26 35.01
N GLY A 510 -11.06 17.36 34.66
CA GLY A 510 -12.02 16.77 35.60
C GLY A 510 -11.43 15.73 36.58
N ASN A 511 -10.14 15.44 36.51
CA ASN A 511 -9.45 14.40 37.29
C ASN A 511 -10.06 12.99 37.15
N ILE A 512 -10.79 12.74 36.06
CA ILE A 512 -11.24 11.39 35.69
C ILE A 512 -10.08 10.58 35.18
N LEU A 513 -9.18 11.23 34.44
CA LEU A 513 -7.86 10.69 34.07
C LEU A 513 -6.75 11.48 34.74
N VAL A 514 -5.71 10.78 35.20
CA VAL A 514 -4.44 11.40 35.59
C VAL A 514 -3.43 11.39 34.44
N SER A 515 -2.26 11.99 34.62
CA SER A 515 -1.18 12.00 33.64
C SER A 515 -0.86 10.60 33.14
N LEU A 516 -0.62 10.51 31.84
CA LEU A 516 -0.28 9.24 31.21
C LEU A 516 0.95 8.59 31.84
N LEU A 517 1.04 7.27 31.73
CA LEU A 517 2.20 6.47 32.11
C LEU A 517 3.02 6.16 30.86
N LEU A 518 4.31 6.45 30.88
CA LEU A 518 5.26 6.02 29.87
C LEU A 518 5.98 4.77 30.34
N THR A 519 5.76 3.66 29.67
CA THR A 519 6.41 2.37 29.91
C THR A 519 7.42 2.11 28.81
N SER A 520 8.71 2.16 29.14
CA SER A 520 9.78 1.85 28.18
C SER A 520 9.93 0.34 28.08
N LEU A 521 9.82 -0.17 26.85
CA LEU A 521 10.01 -1.58 26.53
C LEU A 521 11.47 -1.87 26.13
N PRO A 522 11.96 -3.11 26.40
CA PRO A 522 13.27 -3.52 25.95
C PRO A 522 13.35 -3.62 24.42
N PRO A 523 14.53 -3.44 23.81
CA PRO A 523 14.71 -3.56 22.36
C PRO A 523 14.18 -4.90 21.82
N GLY A 524 13.42 -4.85 20.71
CA GLY A 524 12.83 -6.00 20.05
C GLY A 524 11.55 -6.54 20.70
N ALA A 525 10.98 -5.88 21.71
CA ALA A 525 9.78 -6.34 22.43
C ALA A 525 8.58 -6.55 21.46
N PHE A 526 8.31 -5.57 20.59
CA PHE A 526 7.23 -5.71 19.60
C PHE A 526 7.50 -6.82 18.59
N GLN A 527 8.75 -7.01 18.17
CA GLN A 527 9.10 -8.09 17.24
C GLN A 527 8.91 -9.47 17.88
N ARG A 528 9.38 -9.67 19.13
CA ARG A 528 9.19 -10.92 19.88
C ARG A 528 7.70 -11.22 20.05
N TYR A 529 6.93 -10.25 20.53
CA TYR A 529 5.49 -10.39 20.67
C TYR A 529 4.80 -10.75 19.35
N MET A 530 5.09 -10.05 18.26
CA MET A 530 4.51 -10.35 16.94
C MET A 530 4.92 -11.74 16.44
N LYS A 531 6.11 -12.21 16.78
CA LYS A 531 6.59 -13.56 16.48
C LYS A 531 5.82 -14.61 17.29
N SER A 532 5.63 -14.39 18.60
CA SER A 532 4.93 -15.32 19.50
C SER A 532 3.47 -15.58 19.09
N ILE A 533 2.80 -14.55 18.52
CA ILE A 533 1.43 -14.67 18.01
C ILE A 533 1.35 -15.04 16.53
N GLY A 534 2.48 -15.42 15.89
CA GLY A 534 2.55 -15.79 14.46
C GLY A 534 2.25 -14.66 13.49
N LYS A 535 2.43 -13.40 13.91
CA LYS A 535 2.14 -12.20 13.10
C LYS A 535 3.38 -11.38 12.75
N LEU A 536 4.60 -11.88 12.97
CA LEU A 536 5.81 -11.20 12.55
C LEU A 536 5.91 -11.23 11.01
N GLY A 537 6.15 -10.07 10.43
CA GLY A 537 6.21 -9.92 8.97
C GLY A 537 4.84 -10.00 8.27
N GLY A 538 4.83 -10.25 6.99
CA GLY A 538 3.61 -10.23 6.20
C GLY A 538 3.01 -8.83 6.07
N GLN A 539 1.71 -8.65 6.24
CA GLN A 539 1.03 -7.34 6.25
C GLN A 539 0.53 -6.98 7.66
N ASN A 540 1.05 -7.65 8.68
CA ASN A 540 0.65 -7.38 10.05
C ASN A 540 1.28 -6.09 10.55
N LYS A 541 0.49 -5.29 11.25
CA LYS A 541 0.87 -4.00 11.81
C LYS A 541 0.61 -4.01 13.29
N VAL A 542 1.45 -3.32 14.05
CA VAL A 542 1.18 -3.04 15.47
C VAL A 542 0.06 -2.01 15.56
N PRO A 543 -1.04 -2.26 16.27
CA PRO A 543 -2.07 -1.25 16.53
C PRO A 543 -1.50 -0.09 17.34
N ARG A 544 -1.79 1.16 16.94
CA ARG A 544 -1.35 2.37 17.65
C ARG A 544 -2.06 2.57 18.97
N LEU A 545 -3.31 2.09 19.04
CA LEU A 545 -4.12 2.11 20.25
C LEU A 545 -5.09 0.93 20.28
N GLY A 546 -5.51 0.59 21.47
CA GLY A 546 -6.56 -0.40 21.74
C GLY A 546 -7.45 0.05 22.89
N ASN A 547 -8.72 -0.34 22.84
CA ASN A 547 -9.66 -0.15 23.95
C ASN A 547 -9.52 -1.21 25.05
N ASP A 548 -8.68 -2.22 24.83
CA ASP A 548 -8.34 -3.27 25.79
C ASP A 548 -6.83 -3.31 26.05
N ARG A 549 -6.41 -4.19 26.93
CA ARG A 549 -5.03 -4.34 27.33
C ARG A 549 -4.34 -5.58 26.75
N ALA A 550 -4.97 -6.33 25.86
CA ALA A 550 -4.44 -7.61 25.40
C ALA A 550 -3.05 -7.48 24.77
N LEU A 551 -2.84 -6.44 23.94
CA LEU A 551 -1.51 -6.15 23.37
C LEU A 551 -0.53 -5.68 24.45
N ALA A 552 -0.95 -4.75 25.32
CA ALA A 552 -0.11 -4.20 26.37
C ALA A 552 0.37 -5.29 27.34
N GLU A 553 -0.55 -6.14 27.81
CA GLU A 553 -0.22 -7.28 28.67
C GLU A 553 0.74 -8.26 28.00
N GLY A 554 0.51 -8.59 26.73
CA GLY A 554 1.41 -9.45 25.98
C GLY A 554 2.83 -8.88 25.81
N LEU A 555 2.98 -7.56 25.74
CA LEU A 555 4.28 -6.89 25.68
C LEU A 555 4.98 -6.80 27.05
N LEU A 556 4.24 -6.83 28.16
CA LEU A 556 4.76 -6.72 29.51
C LEU A 556 5.17 -8.06 30.14
N VAL A 557 4.71 -9.18 29.58
CA VAL A 557 5.03 -10.54 30.08
C VAL A 557 6.42 -11.01 29.67
N GLU A 558 7.09 -10.35 28.72
CA GLU A 558 8.45 -10.62 28.24
C GLU A 558 9.49 -9.69 28.86
#